data_86e5730255187b7e6feb05d0a99dfb5d
#
_entry.id   86e5730255187b7e6feb05d0a99dfb5d
#
_cell.length_a   1.000
_cell.length_b   1.000
_cell.length_c   1.000
_cell.angle_alpha   90.00
_cell.angle_beta   90.00
_cell.angle_gamma   90.00
#
_symmetry.space_group_name_H-M   'P 1'
#
loop_
_entity.id
_entity.type
_entity.pdbx_description
1 polymer ?
#
loop_
_entity_poly.entity_id
_entity_poly.type
_entity_poly.pdbx_seq_one_letter_code
_entity_poly.pdbx_strand_id
1 'polypeptide(L)'
;MSANKEPSEQNFLSSIKVSFWTFSSRIFGLLRDISTTNLFGASLYHDIFVVVLRIPNLFRRFFAEGAFNQAFVPILSDIEKTKDPKQVKDFIDSLAGILISTLFVFTIICLLFAPFVIFIFAPGFYFDSEKQDLAVNVLRIMFPYLALISLVAFAAGIQNTHSR
;
A
#
# COMPACT_ATOMS: atom_id res chain seq x y z
N MET A 1 21.27 -4.50 -41.33
CA MET A 1 22.28 -4.09 -40.33
C MET A 1 21.50 -3.55 -39.13
N SER A 2 21.05 -4.41 -38.24
CA SER A 2 20.40 -4.00 -36.97
C SER A 2 21.51 -3.74 -35.96
N ALA A 3 21.68 -2.47 -35.61
CA ALA A 3 22.65 -2.04 -34.60
C ALA A 3 22.29 -2.69 -33.28
N ASN A 4 23.10 -3.62 -32.84
CA ASN A 4 23.09 -4.21 -31.51
C ASN A 4 23.51 -3.08 -30.55
N LYS A 5 22.49 -2.36 -29.98
CA LYS A 5 22.75 -1.37 -28.93
C LYS A 5 23.31 -2.11 -27.75
N GLU A 6 24.50 -1.72 -27.31
CA GLU A 6 25.17 -2.33 -26.18
C GLU A 6 24.24 -2.33 -24.91
N PRO A 7 24.26 -3.40 -24.11
CA PRO A 7 23.41 -3.52 -22.90
C PRO A 7 23.54 -2.35 -21.93
N SER A 8 24.67 -1.65 -21.93
CA SER A 8 24.94 -0.46 -21.13
C SER A 8 24.09 0.76 -21.53
N GLU A 9 23.91 1.01 -22.83
CA GLU A 9 23.09 2.13 -23.34
C GLU A 9 21.60 1.91 -23.09
N GLN A 10 21.12 0.68 -23.24
CA GLN A 10 19.71 0.36 -22.96
C GLN A 10 19.38 0.52 -21.48
N ASN A 11 20.28 0.09 -20.58
CA ASN A 11 20.13 0.27 -19.14
C ASN A 11 20.18 1.75 -18.75
N PHE A 12 21.04 2.54 -19.39
CA PHE A 12 21.15 3.97 -19.14
C PHE A 12 19.88 4.73 -19.57
N LEU A 13 19.37 4.46 -20.76
CA LEU A 13 18.12 5.07 -21.25
C LEU A 13 16.90 4.65 -20.42
N SER A 14 16.86 3.41 -19.97
CA SER A 14 15.80 2.92 -19.06
C SER A 14 15.86 3.62 -17.71
N SER A 15 17.06 3.81 -17.17
CA SER A 15 17.25 4.54 -15.90
C SER A 15 16.83 6.00 -15.98
N ILE A 16 17.14 6.67 -17.10
CA ILE A 16 16.69 8.06 -17.33
C ILE A 16 15.16 8.14 -17.41
N LYS A 17 14.51 7.22 -18.13
CA LYS A 17 13.05 7.18 -18.20
C LYS A 17 12.42 6.99 -16.82
N VAL A 18 12.91 6.03 -16.05
CA VAL A 18 12.40 5.77 -14.69
C VAL A 18 12.62 7.00 -13.79
N SER A 19 13.80 7.63 -13.86
CA SER A 19 14.11 8.84 -13.09
C SER A 19 13.18 10.00 -13.46
N PHE A 20 12.90 10.21 -14.74
CA PHE A 20 11.99 11.24 -15.21
C PHE A 20 10.56 11.01 -14.69
N TRP A 21 10.04 9.79 -14.79
CA TRP A 21 8.71 9.46 -14.29
C TRP A 21 8.61 9.58 -12.77
N THR A 22 9.67 9.17 -12.06
CA THR A 22 9.75 9.31 -10.60
C THR A 22 9.79 10.78 -10.19
N PHE A 23 10.55 11.62 -10.89
CA PHE A 23 10.61 13.06 -10.63
C PHE A 23 9.25 13.73 -10.90
N SER A 24 8.63 13.42 -12.03
CA SER A 24 7.29 13.92 -12.36
C SER A 24 6.26 13.53 -11.31
N SER A 25 6.27 12.27 -10.86
CA SER A 25 5.37 11.80 -9.79
C SER A 25 5.58 12.56 -8.48
N ARG A 26 6.82 12.88 -8.12
CA ARG A 26 7.13 13.68 -6.92
C ARG A 26 6.64 15.13 -7.03
N ILE A 27 6.76 15.75 -8.23
CA ILE A 27 6.21 17.08 -8.48
C ILE A 27 4.69 17.08 -8.32
N PHE A 28 3.99 16.11 -8.92
CA PHE A 28 2.53 16.00 -8.76
C PHE A 28 2.13 15.73 -7.30
N GLY A 29 2.92 14.95 -6.56
CA GLY A 29 2.74 14.77 -5.13
C GLY A 29 2.86 16.09 -4.35
N LEU A 30 3.88 16.89 -4.64
CA LEU A 30 4.07 18.19 -4.02
C LEU A 30 2.94 19.18 -4.38
N LEU A 31 2.53 19.23 -5.66
CA LEU A 31 1.41 20.07 -6.10
C LEU A 31 0.10 19.67 -5.40
N ARG A 32 -0.15 18.38 -5.24
CA ARG A 32 -1.30 17.88 -4.47
C ARG A 32 -1.23 18.39 -3.02
N ASP A 33 -0.08 18.26 -2.36
CA ASP A 33 0.08 18.65 -0.96
C ASP A 33 -0.07 20.17 -0.77
N ILE A 34 0.49 20.97 -1.68
CA ILE A 34 0.30 22.41 -1.70
C ILE A 34 -1.17 22.79 -1.92
N SER A 35 -1.84 22.12 -2.89
CA SER A 35 -3.24 22.38 -3.19
C SER A 35 -4.15 22.01 -2.02
N THR A 36 -3.92 20.88 -1.37
CA THR A 36 -4.69 20.47 -0.18
C THR A 36 -4.47 21.42 0.98
N THR A 37 -3.24 21.85 1.22
CA THR A 37 -2.91 22.83 2.28
C THR A 37 -3.55 24.20 2.01
N ASN A 38 -3.55 24.66 0.76
CA ASN A 38 -4.18 25.93 0.39
C ASN A 38 -5.72 25.90 0.47
N LEU A 39 -6.33 24.76 0.09
CA LEU A 39 -7.80 24.63 0.09
C LEU A 39 -8.36 24.43 1.50
N PHE A 40 -7.71 23.63 2.32
CA PHE A 40 -8.17 23.31 3.67
C PHE A 40 -7.54 24.18 4.76
N GLY A 41 -6.43 24.86 4.43
CA GLY A 41 -5.68 25.69 5.37
C GLY A 41 -5.14 24.91 6.57
N ALA A 42 -4.80 25.59 7.63
CA ALA A 42 -4.49 25.00 8.94
C ALA A 42 -5.80 24.75 9.69
N SER A 43 -6.69 23.93 9.12
CA SER A 43 -7.96 23.58 9.74
C SER A 43 -7.84 22.30 10.55
N LEU A 44 -8.64 22.21 11.61
CA LEU A 44 -8.75 21.01 12.43
C LEU A 44 -9.02 19.74 11.58
N TYR A 45 -9.85 19.87 10.56
CA TYR A 45 -10.17 18.77 9.65
C TYR A 45 -8.97 18.27 8.85
N HIS A 46 -8.12 19.17 8.41
CA HIS A 46 -6.89 18.82 7.67
C HIS A 46 -5.91 18.09 8.58
N ASP A 47 -5.71 18.58 9.80
CA ASP A 47 -4.81 17.96 10.77
C ASP A 47 -5.27 16.55 11.14
N ILE A 48 -6.56 16.37 11.40
CA ILE A 48 -7.15 15.05 11.67
C ILE A 48 -6.97 14.13 10.48
N PHE A 49 -7.26 14.59 9.26
CA PHE A 49 -7.09 13.81 8.05
C PHE A 49 -5.65 13.32 7.87
N VAL A 50 -4.68 14.21 7.98
CA VAL A 50 -3.24 13.89 7.80
C VAL A 50 -2.75 12.90 8.86
N VAL A 51 -3.15 13.07 10.12
CA VAL A 51 -2.74 12.18 11.21
C VAL A 51 -3.39 10.81 11.07
N VAL A 52 -4.69 10.77 10.80
CA VAL A 52 -5.45 9.52 10.66
C VAL A 52 -5.01 8.73 9.43
N LEU A 53 -4.65 9.41 8.32
CA LEU A 53 -4.13 8.75 7.11
C LEU A 53 -2.82 7.98 7.36
N ARG A 54 -2.04 8.37 8.36
CA ARG A 54 -0.79 7.67 8.72
C ARG A 54 -1.06 6.25 9.23
N ILE A 55 -2.22 6.01 9.84
CA ILE A 55 -2.57 4.70 10.44
C ILE A 55 -2.72 3.63 9.35
N PRO A 56 -3.62 3.74 8.35
CA PRO A 56 -3.70 2.75 7.28
C PRO A 56 -2.40 2.68 6.45
N ASN A 57 -1.67 3.80 6.27
CA ASN A 57 -0.40 3.79 5.57
C ASN A 57 0.71 3.01 6.30
N LEU A 58 0.72 3.03 7.64
CA LEU A 58 1.61 2.19 8.42
C LEU A 58 1.32 0.71 8.17
N PHE A 59 0.06 0.30 8.28
CA PHE A 59 -0.36 -1.09 8.04
C PHE A 59 -0.15 -1.51 6.59
N ARG A 60 -0.30 -0.60 5.63
CA ARG A 60 0.02 -0.85 4.22
C ARG A 60 1.48 -1.31 4.04
N ARG A 61 2.43 -0.74 4.77
CA ARG A 61 3.84 -1.17 4.71
C ARG A 61 4.01 -2.61 5.16
N PHE A 62 3.25 -3.06 6.14
CA PHE A 62 3.32 -4.46 6.59
C PHE A 62 2.68 -5.42 5.59
N PHE A 63 1.48 -5.13 5.10
CA PHE A 63 0.70 -6.04 4.26
C PHE A 63 1.02 -5.92 2.77
N ALA A 64 1.36 -4.74 2.26
CA ALA A 64 1.51 -4.50 0.84
C ALA A 64 2.98 -4.42 0.36
N GLU A 65 3.86 -3.77 1.12
CA GLU A 65 5.23 -3.45 0.65
C GLU A 65 6.32 -4.25 1.36
N GLY A 66 6.06 -4.76 2.56
CA GLY A 66 7.10 -5.28 3.44
C GLY A 66 7.20 -6.79 3.50
N ALA A 67 6.92 -7.34 4.68
CA ALA A 67 7.18 -8.73 5.04
C ALA A 67 6.49 -9.74 4.11
N PHE A 68 5.27 -9.43 3.63
CA PHE A 68 4.53 -10.33 2.76
C PHE A 68 5.22 -10.54 1.41
N ASN A 69 5.55 -9.47 0.69
CA ASN A 69 6.20 -9.57 -0.63
C ASN A 69 7.60 -10.16 -0.54
N GLN A 70 8.37 -9.82 0.50
CA GLN A 70 9.71 -10.36 0.70
C GLN A 70 9.71 -11.86 1.01
N ALA A 71 8.72 -12.35 1.71
CA ALA A 71 8.57 -13.78 1.99
C ALA A 71 7.92 -14.54 0.82
N PHE A 72 6.91 -13.95 0.18
CA PHE A 72 6.08 -14.61 -0.82
C PHE A 72 6.80 -14.80 -2.16
N VAL A 73 7.46 -13.76 -2.69
CA VAL A 73 8.07 -13.80 -4.02
C VAL A 73 9.13 -14.89 -4.17
N PRO A 74 10.07 -15.10 -3.23
CA PRO A 74 11.03 -16.21 -3.32
C PRO A 74 10.37 -17.58 -3.28
N ILE A 75 9.38 -17.77 -2.40
CA ILE A 75 8.67 -19.05 -2.25
C ILE A 75 7.89 -19.37 -3.53
N LEU A 76 7.19 -18.38 -4.09
CA LEU A 76 6.45 -18.58 -5.35
C LEU A 76 7.40 -18.93 -6.49
N SER A 77 8.52 -18.21 -6.63
CA SER A 77 9.53 -18.50 -7.66
C SER A 77 10.14 -19.89 -7.55
N ASP A 78 10.26 -20.42 -6.34
CA ASP A 78 10.79 -21.77 -6.09
C ASP A 78 9.74 -22.84 -6.45
N ILE A 79 8.48 -22.58 -6.10
CA ILE A 79 7.34 -23.45 -6.43
C ILE A 79 7.12 -23.49 -7.96
N GLU A 80 7.21 -22.36 -8.65
CA GLU A 80 7.08 -22.30 -10.12
C GLU A 80 8.14 -23.13 -10.85
N LYS A 81 9.35 -23.25 -10.30
CA LYS A 81 10.44 -24.03 -10.89
C LYS A 81 10.33 -25.53 -10.61
N THR A 82 9.67 -25.93 -9.53
CA THR A 82 9.70 -27.28 -9.00
C THR A 82 8.39 -28.04 -9.15
N LYS A 83 7.27 -27.35 -9.37
CA LYS A 83 5.92 -27.93 -9.35
C LYS A 83 5.15 -27.69 -10.63
N ASP A 84 4.14 -28.54 -10.84
CA ASP A 84 3.22 -28.42 -11.98
C ASP A 84 2.40 -27.12 -11.91
N PRO A 85 1.99 -26.55 -13.08
CA PRO A 85 1.19 -25.33 -13.15
C PRO A 85 -0.08 -25.36 -12.32
N LYS A 86 -0.70 -26.53 -12.17
CA LYS A 86 -1.89 -26.71 -11.33
C LYS A 86 -1.59 -26.50 -9.84
N GLN A 87 -0.48 -27.05 -9.37
CA GLN A 87 -0.06 -26.90 -7.97
C GLN A 87 0.37 -25.46 -7.65
N VAL A 88 0.98 -24.77 -8.61
CA VAL A 88 1.30 -23.32 -8.51
C VAL A 88 0.02 -22.52 -8.33
N LYS A 89 -0.99 -22.78 -9.17
CA LYS A 89 -2.28 -22.11 -9.09
C LYS A 89 -2.98 -22.37 -7.75
N ASP A 90 -3.06 -23.62 -7.32
CA ASP A 90 -3.69 -24.00 -6.05
C ASP A 90 -3.00 -23.33 -4.85
N PHE A 91 -1.67 -23.16 -4.91
CA PHE A 91 -0.91 -22.41 -3.91
C PHE A 91 -1.28 -20.92 -3.89
N ILE A 92 -1.31 -20.28 -5.06
CA ILE A 92 -1.68 -18.85 -5.19
C ILE A 92 -3.11 -18.62 -4.70
N ASP A 93 -4.06 -19.47 -5.08
CA ASP A 93 -5.46 -19.37 -4.70
C ASP A 93 -5.63 -19.54 -3.18
N SER A 94 -4.94 -20.50 -2.58
CA SER A 94 -4.94 -20.72 -1.13
C SER A 94 -4.38 -19.52 -0.38
N LEU A 95 -3.26 -18.97 -0.86
CA LEU A 95 -2.62 -17.82 -0.23
C LEU A 95 -3.46 -16.57 -0.37
N ALA A 96 -4.08 -16.35 -1.55
CA ALA A 96 -5.04 -15.26 -1.77
C ALA A 96 -6.22 -15.36 -0.79
N GLY A 97 -6.76 -16.54 -0.60
CA GLY A 97 -7.84 -16.80 0.35
C GLY A 97 -7.46 -16.43 1.79
N ILE A 98 -6.29 -16.86 2.24
CA ILE A 98 -5.75 -16.54 3.58
C ILE A 98 -5.55 -15.02 3.70
N LEU A 99 -4.95 -14.38 2.71
CA LEU A 99 -4.69 -12.93 2.74
C LEU A 99 -5.99 -12.13 2.79
N ILE A 100 -6.96 -12.47 1.93
CA ILE A 100 -8.27 -11.81 1.89
C ILE A 100 -8.99 -11.98 3.23
N SER A 101 -9.04 -13.19 3.76
CA SER A 101 -9.68 -13.46 5.03
C SER A 101 -9.02 -12.72 6.19
N THR A 102 -7.70 -12.70 6.24
CA THR A 102 -6.92 -11.97 7.26
C THR A 102 -7.16 -10.47 7.18
N LEU A 103 -7.08 -9.88 5.97
CA LEU A 103 -7.33 -8.46 5.77
C LEU A 103 -8.78 -8.07 6.10
N PHE A 104 -9.74 -8.94 5.77
CA PHE A 104 -11.15 -8.70 6.06
C PHE A 104 -11.40 -8.69 7.57
N VAL A 105 -10.94 -9.72 8.28
CA VAL A 105 -11.08 -9.82 9.74
C VAL A 105 -10.35 -8.64 10.42
N PHE A 106 -9.12 -8.35 10.00
CA PHE A 106 -8.34 -7.23 10.53
C PHE A 106 -9.05 -5.89 10.32
N THR A 107 -9.59 -5.66 9.11
CA THR A 107 -10.35 -4.44 8.80
C THR A 107 -11.57 -4.31 9.70
N ILE A 108 -12.36 -5.39 9.87
CA ILE A 108 -13.53 -5.37 10.76
C ILE A 108 -13.13 -5.06 12.20
N ILE A 109 -12.08 -5.69 12.72
CA ILE A 109 -11.60 -5.44 14.07
C ILE A 109 -11.21 -3.96 14.24
N CYS A 110 -10.45 -3.41 13.29
CA CYS A 110 -10.04 -2.01 13.36
C CYS A 110 -11.21 -1.04 13.21
N LEU A 111 -12.26 -1.36 12.45
CA LEU A 111 -13.47 -0.55 12.32
C LEU A 111 -14.31 -0.57 13.60
N LEU A 112 -14.43 -1.73 14.26
CA LEU A 112 -15.16 -1.87 15.52
C LEU A 112 -14.43 -1.17 16.66
N PHE A 113 -13.12 -1.33 16.72
CA PHE A 113 -12.25 -0.74 17.75
C PHE A 113 -11.61 0.59 17.33
N ALA A 114 -12.20 1.30 16.36
CA ALA A 114 -11.65 2.55 15.83
C ALA A 114 -11.33 3.60 16.91
N PRO A 115 -12.14 3.83 17.96
CA PRO A 115 -11.78 4.74 19.03
C PRO A 115 -10.50 4.33 19.78
N PHE A 116 -10.29 3.04 19.98
CA PHE A 116 -9.10 2.51 20.63
C PHE A 116 -7.86 2.63 19.72
N VAL A 117 -8.03 2.44 18.42
CA VAL A 117 -6.96 2.68 17.42
C VAL A 117 -6.54 4.15 17.47
N ILE A 118 -7.49 5.10 17.51
CA ILE A 118 -7.18 6.53 17.64
C ILE A 118 -6.47 6.81 18.96
N PHE A 119 -6.89 6.19 20.07
CA PHE A 119 -6.22 6.34 21.37
C PHE A 119 -4.74 5.95 21.30
N ILE A 120 -4.40 4.85 20.63
CA ILE A 120 -3.01 4.37 20.51
C ILE A 120 -2.17 5.27 19.60
N PHE A 121 -2.69 5.64 18.42
CA PHE A 121 -1.91 6.31 17.38
C PHE A 121 -1.99 7.84 17.42
N ALA A 122 -3.06 8.39 18.00
CA ALA A 122 -3.30 9.82 18.08
C ALA A 122 -3.94 10.20 19.44
N PRO A 123 -3.26 9.96 20.58
CA PRO A 123 -3.81 10.18 21.91
C PRO A 123 -4.26 11.62 22.15
N GLY A 124 -3.66 12.60 21.46
CA GLY A 124 -4.08 14.01 21.55
C GLY A 124 -5.49 14.28 21.02
N PHE A 125 -6.05 13.42 20.19
CA PHE A 125 -7.44 13.55 19.72
C PHE A 125 -8.44 12.82 20.63
N TYR A 126 -7.97 11.89 21.43
CA TYR A 126 -8.84 11.08 22.30
C TYR A 126 -9.49 11.89 23.43
N PHE A 127 -8.80 12.90 23.94
CA PHE A 127 -9.27 13.72 25.06
C PHE A 127 -10.21 14.87 24.67
N ASP A 128 -10.43 15.06 23.36
CA ASP A 128 -11.33 16.08 22.82
C ASP A 128 -12.42 15.35 22.03
N SER A 129 -13.64 15.38 22.52
CA SER A 129 -14.76 14.59 21.97
C SER A 129 -15.06 14.91 20.51
N GLU A 130 -14.96 16.20 20.11
CA GLU A 130 -15.20 16.60 18.73
C GLU A 130 -14.11 16.06 17.79
N LYS A 131 -12.85 16.16 18.21
CA LYS A 131 -11.70 15.64 17.44
C LYS A 131 -11.72 14.12 17.36
N GLN A 132 -12.10 13.45 18.44
CA GLN A 132 -12.20 12.00 18.49
C GLN A 132 -13.25 11.48 17.52
N ASP A 133 -14.48 12.04 17.54
CA ASP A 133 -15.56 11.60 16.67
C ASP A 133 -15.21 11.80 15.19
N LEU A 134 -14.63 12.94 14.85
CA LEU A 134 -14.13 13.21 13.50
C LEU A 134 -13.02 12.23 13.09
N ALA A 135 -12.03 12.00 13.94
CA ALA A 135 -10.92 11.09 13.68
C ALA A 135 -11.40 9.64 13.47
N VAL A 136 -12.34 9.18 14.30
CA VAL A 136 -12.96 7.85 14.20
C VAL A 136 -13.72 7.70 12.88
N ASN A 137 -14.51 8.70 12.50
CA ASN A 137 -15.26 8.67 11.24
C ASN A 137 -14.34 8.67 10.01
N VAL A 138 -13.32 9.52 10.02
CA VAL A 138 -12.30 9.55 8.96
C VAL A 138 -11.56 8.20 8.89
N LEU A 139 -11.17 7.61 10.03
CA LEU A 139 -10.52 6.31 10.07
C LEU A 139 -11.41 5.22 9.47
N ARG A 140 -12.70 5.19 9.84
CA ARG A 140 -13.66 4.21 9.32
C ARG A 140 -13.82 4.27 7.81
N ILE A 141 -13.80 5.48 7.24
CA ILE A 141 -13.91 5.68 5.78
C ILE A 141 -12.61 5.26 5.08
N MET A 142 -11.46 5.55 5.69
CA MET A 142 -10.16 5.32 5.06
C MET A 142 -9.63 3.90 5.23
N PHE A 143 -10.01 3.21 6.30
CA PHE A 143 -9.40 1.93 6.65
C PHE A 143 -9.65 0.80 5.61
N PRO A 144 -10.82 0.69 4.95
CA PRO A 144 -11.05 -0.28 3.88
C PRO A 144 -10.09 -0.15 2.69
N TYR A 145 -9.51 1.04 2.48
CA TYR A 145 -8.44 1.24 1.48
C TYR A 145 -7.25 0.32 1.71
N LEU A 146 -6.93 -0.02 2.97
CA LEU A 146 -5.84 -0.93 3.31
C LEU A 146 -6.02 -2.31 2.65
N ALA A 147 -7.22 -2.87 2.71
CA ALA A 147 -7.51 -4.15 2.10
C ALA A 147 -7.32 -4.11 0.56
N LEU A 148 -7.83 -3.05 -0.07
CA LEU A 148 -7.72 -2.88 -1.52
C LEU A 148 -6.25 -2.74 -1.98
N ILE A 149 -5.47 -1.89 -1.33
CA ILE A 149 -4.07 -1.67 -1.72
C ILE A 149 -3.20 -2.91 -1.45
N SER A 150 -3.51 -3.70 -0.43
CA SER A 150 -2.81 -4.94 -0.13
C SER A 150 -3.10 -6.02 -1.17
N LEU A 151 -4.33 -6.11 -1.68
CA LEU A 151 -4.67 -7.01 -2.78
C LEU A 151 -4.00 -6.61 -4.10
N VAL A 152 -3.93 -5.31 -4.39
CA VAL A 152 -3.19 -4.79 -5.55
C VAL A 152 -1.71 -5.16 -5.46
N ALA A 153 -1.10 -5.00 -4.29
CA ALA A 153 0.30 -5.35 -4.08
C ALA A 153 0.54 -6.86 -4.22
N PHE A 154 -0.38 -7.69 -3.75
CA PHE A 154 -0.33 -9.14 -3.93
C PHE A 154 -0.39 -9.52 -5.42
N ALA A 155 -1.34 -8.96 -6.17
CA ALA A 155 -1.46 -9.19 -7.61
C ALA A 155 -0.20 -8.73 -8.38
N ALA A 156 0.37 -7.58 -8.00
CA ALA A 156 1.64 -7.10 -8.57
C ALA A 156 2.81 -8.04 -8.25
N GLY A 157 2.85 -8.62 -7.05
CA GLY A 157 3.84 -9.63 -6.66
C GLY A 157 3.80 -10.86 -7.55
N ILE A 158 2.60 -11.37 -7.85
CA ILE A 158 2.40 -12.51 -8.76
C ILE A 158 2.88 -12.16 -10.19
N GLN A 159 2.49 -10.98 -10.71
CA GLN A 159 2.92 -10.56 -12.05
C GLN A 159 4.45 -10.43 -12.17
N ASN A 160 5.10 -9.94 -11.12
CA ASN A 160 6.55 -9.79 -11.12
C ASN A 160 7.32 -11.12 -11.12
N THR A 161 6.74 -12.19 -10.59
CA THR A 161 7.31 -13.55 -10.67
C THR A 161 7.16 -14.15 -12.06
N HIS A 162 6.01 -13.96 -12.72
CA HIS A 162 5.76 -14.47 -14.08
C HIS A 162 6.55 -13.73 -15.17
N SER A 163 7.02 -12.50 -14.91
CA SER A 163 7.76 -11.69 -15.90
C SER A 163 9.27 -11.90 -15.88
N ARG A 164 9.77 -12.79 -15.04
CA ARG A 164 11.19 -13.17 -14.94
C ARG A 164 11.44 -14.53 -15.55
#